data_d1dbde3a2e0997bc022526663843b3d0
#
_entry.id   d1dbde3a2e0997bc022526663843b3d0
#
_cell.length_a   1.000
_cell.length_b   1.000
_cell.length_c   1.000
_cell.angle_alpha   90.00
_cell.angle_beta   90.00
_cell.angle_gamma   90.00
#
_symmetry.space_group_name_H-M   'P 1'
#
loop_
_entity.id
_entity.type
_entity.pdbx_description
1 polymer ?
#
loop_
_entity_poly.entity_id
_entity_poly.type
_entity_poly.pdbx_seq_one_letter_code
_entity_poly.pdbx_strand_id
1 'polypeptide(L)'
;VYGVTLSDELIKRGNNVIIVSDTLTKERKAKYIKLEFNKRGLSERINQIKTLLKIIKENDIHIVHAHSRASSWSSQIACKIAGIPLITTTHGRQPVHLSRKIFKAFGDLTIPVCENIQTHLINELGVSPKNTVVLRNPINTIEYPFAAQKKDESKKILSIIGRLSGPKGEVAYKLLEILSDMKNLEIRLIGGKDIPEKFQKFFKNKNIKFMGYVNDVPEKIKESDIIVGAGRVAVEGILSGKPVIAIGEAKYIGLITNNNLSDALASNFGDIEFSNSENFNWNLLKNDVESAFTLTKKELFSLRENVEKEFDLNIITDKIEKIYARLYVLKRKYDIPVIMYHRVVNDESEGGVPGTYITAKKFDEHMRYLK
;
A
#
# COMPACT_ATOMS: atom_id res chain seq x y z
N VAL A 1 6.06 7.30 -3.94
CA VAL A 1 5.42 6.38 -4.91
C VAL A 1 3.94 6.25 -4.62
N TYR A 2 3.51 5.64 -3.48
CA TYR A 2 2.09 5.41 -3.15
C TYR A 2 1.19 6.65 -3.35
N GLY A 3 1.50 7.76 -2.67
CA GLY A 3 0.67 8.97 -2.74
C GLY A 3 0.53 9.56 -4.16
N VAL A 4 1.58 9.50 -4.97
CA VAL A 4 1.53 9.96 -6.37
C VAL A 4 0.69 9.01 -7.22
N THR A 5 0.92 7.70 -7.14
CA THR A 5 0.16 6.71 -7.91
C THR A 5 -1.34 6.78 -7.63
N LEU A 6 -1.72 6.87 -6.34
CA LEU A 6 -3.12 7.03 -5.95
C LEU A 6 -3.70 8.37 -6.41
N SER A 7 -2.95 9.48 -6.25
CA SER A 7 -3.43 10.80 -6.62
C SER A 7 -3.65 10.94 -8.13
N ASP A 8 -2.78 10.38 -8.95
CA ASP A 8 -2.91 10.43 -10.41
C ASP A 8 -4.13 9.63 -10.89
N GLU A 9 -4.42 8.49 -10.25
CA GLU A 9 -5.64 7.72 -10.55
C GLU A 9 -6.91 8.43 -10.08
N LEU A 10 -6.90 9.04 -8.90
CA LEU A 10 -8.03 9.85 -8.42
C LEU A 10 -8.33 11.05 -9.33
N ILE A 11 -7.29 11.72 -9.85
CA ILE A 11 -7.46 12.82 -10.83
C ILE A 11 -8.06 12.30 -12.14
N LYS A 12 -7.60 11.16 -12.63
CA LYS A 12 -8.16 10.51 -13.82
C LYS A 12 -9.65 10.21 -13.66
N ARG A 13 -10.10 9.95 -12.43
CA ARG A 13 -11.51 9.71 -12.08
C ARG A 13 -12.30 11.00 -11.80
N GLY A 14 -11.72 12.17 -12.04
CA GLY A 14 -12.40 13.48 -11.91
C GLY A 14 -12.27 14.14 -10.54
N ASN A 15 -11.45 13.61 -9.63
CA ASN A 15 -11.24 14.22 -8.32
C ASN A 15 -10.17 15.34 -8.40
N ASN A 16 -10.35 16.40 -7.62
CA ASN A 16 -9.32 17.42 -7.40
C ASN A 16 -8.39 16.97 -6.27
N VAL A 17 -7.10 16.83 -6.56
CA VAL A 17 -6.12 16.34 -5.58
C VAL A 17 -5.00 17.35 -5.39
N ILE A 18 -4.65 17.61 -4.12
CA ILE A 18 -3.50 18.42 -3.72
C ILE A 18 -2.55 17.53 -2.92
N ILE A 19 -1.30 17.46 -3.33
CA ILE A 19 -0.23 16.79 -2.59
C ILE A 19 0.50 17.83 -1.74
N VAL A 20 0.56 17.57 -0.42
CA VAL A 20 1.30 18.37 0.54
C VAL A 20 2.39 17.53 1.18
N SER A 21 3.65 17.87 0.97
CA SER A 21 4.78 17.09 1.52
C SER A 21 6.08 17.89 1.60
N ASP A 22 7.06 17.35 2.35
CA ASP A 22 8.41 17.94 2.48
C ASP A 22 9.15 17.97 1.14
N THR A 23 9.05 16.89 0.36
CA THR A 23 9.75 16.70 -0.91
C THR A 23 8.84 16.07 -1.95
N LEU A 24 9.21 16.30 -3.18
CA LEU A 24 8.59 15.69 -4.35
C LEU A 24 9.63 14.92 -5.14
N THR A 25 9.38 13.63 -5.36
CA THR A 25 10.34 12.71 -5.97
C THR A 25 9.94 12.17 -7.34
N LYS A 26 8.73 12.45 -7.81
CA LYS A 26 8.21 12.00 -9.11
C LYS A 26 7.38 13.09 -9.79
N GLU A 27 7.32 13.05 -11.11
CA GLU A 27 6.30 13.77 -11.87
C GLU A 27 4.90 13.37 -11.42
N ARG A 28 3.97 14.32 -11.48
CA ARG A 28 2.60 14.17 -10.98
C ARG A 28 1.63 15.07 -11.73
N LYS A 29 0.36 14.68 -11.68
CA LYS A 29 -0.76 15.51 -12.17
C LYS A 29 -1.30 16.45 -11.10
N ALA A 30 -1.20 16.05 -9.82
CA ALA A 30 -1.72 16.80 -8.68
C ALA A 30 -0.99 18.14 -8.46
N LYS A 31 -1.74 19.17 -8.04
CA LYS A 31 -1.15 20.40 -7.49
C LYS A 31 -0.28 20.06 -6.28
N TYR A 32 0.93 20.60 -6.23
CA TYR A 32 1.86 20.38 -5.13
C TYR A 32 2.05 21.62 -4.27
N ILE A 33 2.03 21.43 -2.97
CA ILE A 33 2.36 22.45 -1.98
C ILE A 33 3.44 21.90 -1.06
N LYS A 34 4.57 22.57 -1.00
CA LYS A 34 5.65 22.21 -0.09
C LYS A 34 5.28 22.58 1.35
N LEU A 35 5.37 21.63 2.26
CA LEU A 35 5.21 21.84 3.70
C LEU A 35 6.10 20.87 4.46
N GLU A 36 6.98 21.41 5.33
CA GLU A 36 8.00 20.64 6.03
C GLU A 36 7.43 19.97 7.29
N PHE A 37 6.97 18.73 7.17
CA PHE A 37 6.48 17.91 8.29
C PHE A 37 7.59 17.28 9.13
N ASN A 38 8.82 17.20 8.61
CA ASN A 38 10.00 16.71 9.32
C ASN A 38 10.41 17.62 10.48
N LYS A 39 10.11 18.91 10.40
CA LYS A 39 10.29 19.87 11.50
C LYS A 39 9.19 19.66 12.55
N ARG A 40 9.60 19.30 13.80
CA ARG A 40 8.67 18.81 14.82
C ARG A 40 8.60 19.70 16.06
N GLY A 41 9.23 20.87 16.08
CA GLY A 41 9.11 21.86 17.12
C GLY A 41 7.67 22.37 17.28
N LEU A 42 7.36 22.99 18.41
CA LEU A 42 5.98 23.44 18.70
C LEU A 42 5.54 24.55 17.73
N SER A 43 6.43 25.51 17.45
CA SER A 43 6.21 26.60 16.50
C SER A 43 5.95 26.07 15.07
N GLU A 44 6.76 25.09 14.66
CA GLU A 44 6.63 24.45 13.35
C GLU A 44 5.29 23.69 13.24
N ARG A 45 4.89 22.99 14.32
CA ARG A 45 3.58 22.30 14.36
C ARG A 45 2.41 23.27 14.24
N ILE A 46 2.47 24.40 14.95
CA ILE A 46 1.44 25.45 14.83
C ILE A 46 1.39 26.01 13.41
N ASN A 47 2.56 26.29 12.80
CA ASN A 47 2.63 26.76 11.42
C ASN A 47 2.08 25.73 10.42
N GLN A 48 2.42 24.45 10.58
CA GLN A 48 1.87 23.35 9.78
C GLN A 48 0.34 23.31 9.87
N ILE A 49 -0.23 23.41 11.07
CA ILE A 49 -1.68 23.41 11.29
C ILE A 49 -2.34 24.62 10.62
N LYS A 50 -1.80 25.83 10.81
CA LYS A 50 -2.32 27.06 10.16
C LYS A 50 -2.28 26.93 8.63
N THR A 51 -1.18 26.42 8.08
CA THR A 51 -1.02 26.23 6.64
C THR A 51 -2.01 25.21 6.11
N LEU A 52 -2.20 24.07 6.79
CA LEU A 52 -3.19 23.08 6.41
C LEU A 52 -4.62 23.63 6.46
N LEU A 53 -4.99 24.40 7.50
CA LEU A 53 -6.30 25.05 7.58
C LEU A 53 -6.53 26.03 6.42
N LYS A 54 -5.51 26.81 6.04
CA LYS A 54 -5.57 27.69 4.88
C LYS A 54 -5.81 26.89 3.60
N ILE A 55 -5.02 25.82 3.36
CA ILE A 55 -5.17 24.94 2.19
C ILE A 55 -6.57 24.34 2.14
N ILE A 56 -7.08 23.82 3.26
CA ILE A 56 -8.40 23.21 3.37
C ILE A 56 -9.47 24.21 2.95
N LYS A 57 -9.43 25.42 3.50
CA LYS A 57 -10.42 26.46 3.22
C LYS A 57 -10.36 27.00 1.80
N GLU A 58 -9.16 27.35 1.31
CA GLU A 58 -8.98 28.00 -0.01
C GLU A 58 -9.25 27.07 -1.19
N ASN A 59 -9.15 25.74 -0.99
CA ASN A 59 -9.34 24.77 -2.06
C ASN A 59 -10.56 23.86 -1.84
N ASP A 60 -11.45 24.21 -0.92
CA ASP A 60 -12.66 23.44 -0.56
C ASP A 60 -12.36 21.93 -0.38
N ILE A 61 -11.38 21.62 0.48
CA ILE A 61 -10.95 20.24 0.70
C ILE A 61 -12.01 19.48 1.51
N HIS A 62 -12.50 18.41 0.94
CA HIS A 62 -13.51 17.56 1.56
C HIS A 62 -12.96 16.50 2.50
N ILE A 63 -11.73 16.03 2.25
CA ILE A 63 -11.09 14.96 3.00
C ILE A 63 -9.57 15.10 2.98
N VAL A 64 -8.91 14.70 4.05
CA VAL A 64 -7.43 14.63 4.11
C VAL A 64 -6.99 13.19 4.28
N HIS A 65 -6.00 12.76 3.50
CA HIS A 65 -5.39 11.44 3.61
C HIS A 65 -3.89 11.58 3.91
N ALA A 66 -3.47 11.23 5.13
CA ALA A 66 -2.09 11.35 5.57
C ALA A 66 -1.35 10.00 5.50
N HIS A 67 -0.11 10.01 4.97
CA HIS A 67 0.70 8.82 4.72
C HIS A 67 1.94 8.70 5.61
N SER A 68 2.12 9.59 6.57
CA SER A 68 3.23 9.53 7.50
C SER A 68 2.80 9.94 8.91
N ARG A 69 3.54 9.46 9.92
CA ARG A 69 3.32 9.88 11.30
C ARG A 69 3.47 11.40 11.50
N ALA A 70 4.40 12.01 10.77
CA ALA A 70 4.66 13.44 10.89
C ALA A 70 3.50 14.28 10.34
N SER A 71 3.00 13.93 9.15
CA SER A 71 1.85 14.61 8.54
C SER A 71 0.55 14.32 9.31
N SER A 72 0.30 13.08 9.74
CA SER A 72 -0.93 12.73 10.44
C SER A 72 -1.13 13.51 11.75
N TRP A 73 -0.04 13.85 12.45
CA TRP A 73 -0.11 14.61 13.70
C TRP A 73 -0.72 16.01 13.50
N SER A 74 -0.18 16.77 12.56
CA SER A 74 -0.66 18.14 12.26
C SER A 74 -2.01 18.11 11.56
N SER A 75 -2.24 17.12 10.67
CA SER A 75 -3.52 16.92 9.99
C SER A 75 -4.65 16.57 10.96
N GLN A 76 -4.38 15.80 12.02
CA GLN A 76 -5.40 15.45 13.02
C GLN A 76 -6.02 16.68 13.68
N ILE A 77 -5.20 17.67 14.00
CA ILE A 77 -5.66 18.92 14.61
C ILE A 77 -6.36 19.80 13.57
N ALA A 78 -5.74 19.97 12.39
CA ALA A 78 -6.31 20.80 11.33
C ALA A 78 -7.68 20.28 10.87
N CYS A 79 -7.81 18.99 10.64
CA CYS A 79 -9.08 18.35 10.22
C CYS A 79 -10.17 18.45 11.31
N LYS A 80 -9.79 18.29 12.59
CA LYS A 80 -10.72 18.46 13.71
C LYS A 80 -11.26 19.89 13.78
N ILE A 81 -10.41 20.91 13.59
CA ILE A 81 -10.82 22.32 13.57
C ILE A 81 -11.69 22.61 12.34
N ALA A 82 -11.31 22.10 11.16
CA ALA A 82 -12.03 22.31 9.91
C ALA A 82 -13.35 21.51 9.81
N GLY A 83 -13.59 20.53 10.69
CA GLY A 83 -14.76 19.68 10.65
C GLY A 83 -14.80 18.68 9.49
N ILE A 84 -13.64 18.35 8.89
CA ILE A 84 -13.55 17.40 7.77
C ILE A 84 -12.89 16.08 8.21
N PRO A 85 -13.13 14.94 7.51
CA PRO A 85 -12.55 13.67 7.87
C PRO A 85 -11.04 13.60 7.56
N LEU A 86 -10.33 12.89 8.44
CA LEU A 86 -8.94 12.49 8.26
C LEU A 86 -8.86 10.98 8.12
N ILE A 87 -8.19 10.52 7.06
CA ILE A 87 -7.74 9.14 6.90
C ILE A 87 -6.23 9.09 7.04
N THR A 88 -5.72 7.97 7.56
CA THR A 88 -4.26 7.74 7.59
C THR A 88 -3.93 6.39 6.98
N THR A 89 -2.85 6.30 6.19
CA THR A 89 -2.27 5.00 5.79
C THR A 89 -1.00 4.74 6.62
N THR A 90 -0.92 3.54 7.18
CA THR A 90 0.23 3.10 7.97
C THR A 90 1.02 2.05 7.18
N HIS A 91 2.24 2.42 6.78
CA HIS A 91 3.11 1.63 5.91
C HIS A 91 4.12 0.73 6.66
N GLY A 92 4.20 0.83 7.96
CA GLY A 92 5.15 0.07 8.79
C GLY A 92 4.83 0.17 10.27
N ARG A 93 5.54 -0.62 11.08
CA ARG A 93 5.41 -0.56 12.54
C ARG A 93 5.73 0.82 13.07
N GLN A 94 4.98 1.27 14.03
CA GLN A 94 5.19 2.56 14.67
C GLN A 94 5.72 2.37 16.09
N PRO A 95 6.69 3.17 16.54
CA PRO A 95 7.18 3.08 17.90
C PRO A 95 6.07 3.30 18.92
N VAL A 96 6.06 2.48 19.97
CA VAL A 96 5.08 2.55 21.06
C VAL A 96 5.60 3.46 22.14
N HIS A 97 5.33 4.78 22.02
CA HIS A 97 5.67 5.79 23.01
C HIS A 97 4.43 6.26 23.74
N LEU A 98 4.58 6.74 24.99
CA LEU A 98 3.47 7.28 25.78
C LEU A 98 2.72 8.40 25.04
N SER A 99 3.44 9.32 24.43
CA SER A 99 2.87 10.41 23.62
C SER A 99 2.01 9.88 22.45
N ARG A 100 2.35 8.71 21.90
CA ARG A 100 1.57 8.09 20.81
C ARG A 100 0.30 7.41 21.33
N LYS A 101 0.36 6.86 22.55
CA LYS A 101 -0.83 6.27 23.21
C LYS A 101 -1.84 7.36 23.59
N ILE A 102 -1.37 8.54 24.02
CA ILE A 102 -2.22 9.67 24.39
C ILE A 102 -2.78 10.38 23.14
N PHE A 103 -1.89 10.78 22.21
CA PHE A 103 -2.28 11.45 20.98
C PHE A 103 -2.05 10.53 19.78
N LYS A 104 -3.06 9.71 19.50
CA LYS A 104 -2.95 8.63 18.52
C LYS A 104 -2.73 9.12 17.09
N ALA A 105 -3.41 10.19 16.65
CA ALA A 105 -3.36 10.81 15.33
C ALA A 105 -3.48 9.79 14.18
N PHE A 106 -4.45 8.89 14.28
CA PHE A 106 -4.79 7.91 13.25
C PHE A 106 -5.98 8.30 12.38
N GLY A 107 -6.56 9.48 12.63
CA GLY A 107 -7.73 9.95 11.89
C GLY A 107 -9.04 9.32 12.34
N ASP A 108 -10.07 9.55 11.55
CA ASP A 108 -11.38 8.92 11.71
C ASP A 108 -11.34 7.45 11.28
N LEU A 109 -10.41 7.11 10.35
CA LEU A 109 -10.11 5.75 9.92
C LEU A 109 -8.62 5.64 9.57
N THR A 110 -8.01 4.49 9.88
CA THR A 110 -6.64 4.18 9.47
C THR A 110 -6.58 2.93 8.59
N ILE A 111 -5.73 2.99 7.58
CA ILE A 111 -5.51 1.95 6.58
C ILE A 111 -4.12 1.34 6.82
N PRO A 112 -3.99 0.26 7.60
CA PRO A 112 -2.77 -0.55 7.61
C PRO A 112 -2.61 -1.28 6.28
N VAL A 113 -1.36 -1.36 5.77
CA VAL A 113 -1.09 -2.00 4.48
C VAL A 113 -1.00 -3.52 4.54
N CYS A 114 -1.03 -4.10 5.74
CA CYS A 114 -1.10 -5.55 5.96
C CYS A 114 -1.67 -5.86 7.35
N GLU A 115 -2.07 -7.11 7.56
CA GLU A 115 -2.72 -7.59 8.78
C GLU A 115 -1.82 -7.46 10.01
N ASN A 116 -0.52 -7.70 9.87
CA ASN A 116 0.42 -7.56 10.97
C ASN A 116 0.50 -6.10 11.46
N ILE A 117 0.44 -5.12 10.56
CA ILE A 117 0.34 -3.71 10.97
C ILE A 117 -1.00 -3.44 11.65
N GLN A 118 -2.12 -3.99 11.14
CA GLN A 118 -3.43 -3.83 11.77
C GLN A 118 -3.42 -4.35 13.21
N THR A 119 -2.90 -5.55 13.41
CA THR A 119 -2.74 -6.17 14.74
C THR A 119 -1.89 -5.30 15.66
N HIS A 120 -0.78 -4.76 15.17
CA HIS A 120 0.06 -3.82 15.92
C HIS A 120 -0.70 -2.54 16.33
N LEU A 121 -1.48 -1.95 15.41
CA LEU A 121 -2.26 -0.75 15.70
C LEU A 121 -3.32 -1.00 16.77
N ILE A 122 -3.98 -2.16 16.72
CA ILE A 122 -5.03 -2.54 17.67
C ILE A 122 -4.41 -2.87 19.04
N ASN A 123 -3.48 -3.80 19.07
CA ASN A 123 -2.99 -4.37 20.31
C ASN A 123 -2.00 -3.46 21.07
N GLU A 124 -1.09 -2.81 20.34
CA GLU A 124 -0.01 -2.02 20.94
C GLU A 124 -0.38 -0.54 21.10
N LEU A 125 -1.14 0.01 20.13
CA LEU A 125 -1.47 1.44 20.09
C LEU A 125 -2.95 1.71 20.43
N GLY A 126 -3.76 0.66 20.69
CA GLY A 126 -5.13 0.77 21.15
C GLY A 126 -6.06 1.46 20.13
N VAL A 127 -5.82 1.25 18.83
CA VAL A 127 -6.74 1.71 17.78
C VAL A 127 -7.96 0.79 17.77
N SER A 128 -9.15 1.36 17.67
CA SER A 128 -10.37 0.54 17.60
C SER A 128 -10.40 -0.28 16.31
N PRO A 129 -10.71 -1.60 16.37
CA PRO A 129 -10.88 -2.42 15.17
C PRO A 129 -11.86 -1.83 14.15
N LYS A 130 -12.92 -1.16 14.62
CA LYS A 130 -13.93 -0.51 13.76
C LYS A 130 -13.36 0.64 12.93
N ASN A 131 -12.24 1.22 13.35
CA ASN A 131 -11.58 2.33 12.69
C ASN A 131 -10.34 1.88 11.89
N THR A 132 -10.25 0.59 11.55
CA THR A 132 -9.17 0.04 10.74
C THR A 132 -9.72 -0.77 9.57
N VAL A 133 -9.12 -0.59 8.40
CA VAL A 133 -9.39 -1.41 7.20
C VAL A 133 -8.07 -1.71 6.52
N VAL A 134 -7.74 -2.97 6.33
CA VAL A 134 -6.52 -3.35 5.59
C VAL A 134 -6.73 -3.10 4.11
N LEU A 135 -5.88 -2.25 3.51
CA LEU A 135 -5.77 -2.10 2.07
C LEU A 135 -4.29 -2.07 1.68
N ARG A 136 -3.95 -2.85 0.65
CA ARG A 136 -2.58 -2.98 0.15
C ARG A 136 -2.10 -1.69 -0.54
N ASN A 137 -0.79 -1.57 -0.72
CA ASN A 137 -0.21 -0.50 -1.52
C ASN A 137 -0.56 -0.70 -3.00
N PRO A 138 -1.29 0.22 -3.65
CA PRO A 138 -1.74 0.03 -5.03
C PRO A 138 -0.56 -0.03 -6.00
N ILE A 139 -0.70 -0.93 -6.99
CA ILE A 139 0.27 -1.10 -8.08
C ILE A 139 -0.50 -1.01 -9.40
N ASN A 140 0.06 -0.28 -10.36
CA ASN A 140 -0.44 -0.30 -11.72
C ASN A 140 -0.02 -1.64 -12.37
N THR A 141 -0.92 -2.61 -12.38
CA THR A 141 -0.65 -3.99 -12.83
C THR A 141 -0.34 -4.08 -14.30
N ILE A 142 -0.73 -3.08 -15.10
CA ILE A 142 -0.44 -2.98 -16.54
C ILE A 142 1.07 -2.83 -16.80
N GLU A 143 1.81 -2.22 -15.88
CA GLU A 143 3.27 -2.06 -15.98
C GLU A 143 4.03 -3.39 -15.83
N TYR A 144 3.35 -4.45 -15.36
CA TYR A 144 3.93 -5.76 -15.08
C TYR A 144 3.21 -6.85 -15.89
N PRO A 145 3.39 -6.89 -17.24
CA PRO A 145 2.78 -7.90 -18.07
C PRO A 145 3.31 -9.29 -17.72
N PHE A 146 2.44 -10.29 -17.75
CA PHE A 146 2.85 -11.68 -17.52
C PHE A 146 3.84 -12.12 -18.61
N ALA A 147 5.10 -12.26 -18.24
CA ALA A 147 6.16 -12.68 -19.15
C ALA A 147 6.32 -14.20 -19.08
N ALA A 148 6.16 -14.88 -20.22
CA ALA A 148 6.55 -16.28 -20.32
C ALA A 148 8.04 -16.43 -19.98
N GLN A 149 8.41 -17.51 -19.28
CA GLN A 149 9.81 -17.84 -19.00
C GLN A 149 10.57 -17.89 -20.32
N LYS A 150 11.75 -17.24 -20.38
CA LYS A 150 12.64 -17.35 -21.53
C LYS A 150 13.14 -18.80 -21.63
N LYS A 151 13.08 -19.37 -22.83
CA LYS A 151 13.59 -20.72 -23.13
C LYS A 151 15.12 -20.79 -23.31
N ASP A 152 15.85 -19.71 -23.04
CA ASP A 152 17.31 -19.71 -23.18
C ASP A 152 17.93 -20.49 -22.02
N GLU A 153 18.49 -21.64 -22.33
CA GLU A 153 18.91 -22.67 -21.36
C GLU A 153 20.31 -22.44 -20.81
N SER A 154 21.07 -21.45 -21.32
CA SER A 154 22.50 -21.40 -21.07
C SER A 154 22.86 -20.84 -19.69
N LYS A 155 22.05 -19.98 -19.07
CA LYS A 155 22.31 -19.40 -17.76
C LYS A 155 21.06 -18.85 -17.07
N LYS A 156 20.76 -19.34 -15.88
CA LYS A 156 19.64 -18.86 -15.07
C LYS A 156 20.01 -17.60 -14.30
N ILE A 157 19.11 -16.64 -14.24
CA ILE A 157 19.32 -15.33 -13.60
C ILE A 157 18.43 -15.20 -12.35
N LEU A 158 19.06 -15.06 -11.19
CA LEU A 158 18.39 -14.72 -9.94
C LEU A 158 18.70 -13.27 -9.57
N SER A 159 17.67 -12.46 -9.44
CA SER A 159 17.83 -11.05 -9.04
C SER A 159 17.40 -10.81 -7.59
N ILE A 160 18.35 -10.35 -6.78
CA ILE A 160 18.10 -9.86 -5.42
C ILE A 160 17.85 -8.36 -5.54
N ILE A 161 16.61 -7.91 -5.25
CA ILE A 161 16.20 -6.53 -5.46
C ILE A 161 15.82 -5.88 -4.13
N GLY A 162 16.53 -4.82 -3.74
CA GLY A 162 16.25 -4.11 -2.50
C GLY A 162 17.32 -3.13 -2.08
N ARG A 163 17.11 -2.50 -0.93
CA ARG A 163 18.12 -1.63 -0.31
C ARG A 163 19.28 -2.49 0.21
N LEU A 164 20.50 -1.99 0.03
CA LEU A 164 21.73 -2.65 0.50
C LEU A 164 22.23 -2.11 1.84
N SER A 165 21.39 -1.37 2.56
CA SER A 165 21.71 -0.79 3.87
C SER A 165 20.66 -1.18 4.91
N GLY A 166 21.06 -1.11 6.19
CA GLY A 166 20.21 -1.51 7.31
C GLY A 166 19.83 -3.00 7.26
N PRO A 167 18.73 -3.40 7.90
CA PRO A 167 18.31 -4.82 8.00
C PRO A 167 18.18 -5.50 6.63
N LYS A 168 17.68 -4.83 5.60
CA LYS A 168 17.60 -5.37 4.23
C LYS A 168 18.98 -5.64 3.63
N GLY A 169 19.98 -4.83 3.97
CA GLY A 169 21.37 -5.07 3.59
C GLY A 169 21.95 -6.33 4.24
N GLU A 170 21.60 -6.60 5.51
CA GLU A 170 22.02 -7.85 6.18
C GLU A 170 21.40 -9.08 5.51
N VAL A 171 20.13 -9.01 5.16
CA VAL A 171 19.43 -10.06 4.40
C VAL A 171 20.12 -10.29 3.05
N ALA A 172 20.38 -9.23 2.28
CA ALA A 172 21.07 -9.33 0.99
C ALA A 172 22.49 -9.93 1.12
N TYR A 173 23.21 -9.55 2.17
CA TYR A 173 24.53 -10.12 2.46
C TYR A 173 24.45 -11.64 2.72
N LYS A 174 23.49 -12.05 3.57
CA LYS A 174 23.30 -13.49 3.90
C LYS A 174 22.85 -14.30 2.69
N LEU A 175 22.01 -13.73 1.83
CA LEU A 175 21.65 -14.34 0.54
C LEU A 175 22.87 -14.61 -0.34
N LEU A 176 23.74 -13.62 -0.52
CA LEU A 176 24.97 -13.80 -1.31
C LEU A 176 25.91 -14.83 -0.68
N GLU A 177 26.03 -14.85 0.65
CA GLU A 177 26.87 -15.82 1.36
C GLU A 177 26.43 -17.27 1.06
N ILE A 178 25.13 -17.54 1.02
CA ILE A 178 24.57 -18.89 0.80
C ILE A 178 24.55 -19.27 -0.68
N LEU A 179 24.25 -18.30 -1.57
CA LEU A 179 24.06 -18.58 -2.99
C LEU A 179 25.32 -18.47 -3.84
N SER A 180 26.42 -17.93 -3.30
CA SER A 180 27.66 -17.68 -4.05
C SER A 180 28.33 -18.92 -4.62
N ASP A 181 28.05 -20.12 -4.08
CA ASP A 181 28.56 -21.39 -4.55
C ASP A 181 27.73 -22.09 -5.64
N MET A 182 26.55 -21.53 -5.97
CA MET A 182 25.67 -22.06 -7.01
C MET A 182 26.23 -21.73 -8.42
N LYS A 183 26.91 -22.66 -9.04
CA LYS A 183 27.71 -22.44 -10.28
C LYS A 183 26.89 -22.12 -11.52
N ASN A 184 25.64 -22.62 -11.62
CA ASN A 184 24.80 -22.48 -12.80
C ASN A 184 23.83 -21.26 -12.70
N LEU A 185 24.07 -20.37 -11.75
CA LEU A 185 23.22 -19.24 -11.45
C LEU A 185 23.99 -17.93 -11.60
N GLU A 186 23.47 -17.01 -12.42
CA GLU A 186 23.91 -15.61 -12.39
C GLU A 186 23.11 -14.88 -11.32
N ILE A 187 23.78 -14.31 -10.34
CA ILE A 187 23.13 -13.53 -9.27
C ILE A 187 23.30 -12.05 -9.56
N ARG A 188 22.20 -11.33 -9.68
CA ARG A 188 22.18 -9.87 -9.85
C ARG A 188 21.76 -9.21 -8.57
N LEU A 189 22.58 -8.31 -8.07
CA LEU A 189 22.27 -7.47 -6.90
C LEU A 189 21.81 -6.10 -7.40
N ILE A 190 20.52 -5.80 -7.23
CA ILE A 190 19.87 -4.60 -7.77
C ILE A 190 19.42 -3.71 -6.60
N GLY A 191 19.97 -2.49 -6.54
CA GLY A 191 19.71 -1.49 -5.52
C GLY A 191 20.98 -0.90 -4.93
N GLY A 192 20.81 0.18 -4.13
CA GLY A 192 21.96 0.93 -3.62
C GLY A 192 22.64 1.79 -4.69
N LYS A 193 23.29 2.87 -4.27
CA LYS A 193 24.09 3.71 -5.18
C LYS A 193 25.46 3.08 -5.41
N ASP A 194 26.07 2.62 -4.32
CA ASP A 194 27.42 2.07 -4.30
C ASP A 194 27.40 0.68 -3.65
N ILE A 195 28.44 -0.10 -3.93
CA ILE A 195 28.65 -1.39 -3.29
C ILE A 195 29.17 -1.16 -1.87
N PRO A 196 28.42 -1.57 -0.82
CA PRO A 196 28.95 -1.49 0.54
C PRO A 196 30.22 -2.35 0.67
N GLU A 197 31.22 -1.88 1.43
CA GLU A 197 32.52 -2.50 1.55
C GLU A 197 32.45 -4.01 1.87
N LYS A 198 31.57 -4.39 2.80
CA LYS A 198 31.38 -5.80 3.19
C LYS A 198 30.93 -6.71 2.05
N PHE A 199 30.33 -6.16 0.98
CA PHE A 199 29.89 -6.95 -0.19
C PHE A 199 31.00 -7.19 -1.21
N GLN A 200 32.11 -6.43 -1.19
CA GLN A 200 33.15 -6.48 -2.22
C GLN A 200 33.73 -7.87 -2.44
N LYS A 201 33.84 -8.69 -1.37
CA LYS A 201 34.37 -10.06 -1.46
C LYS A 201 33.58 -10.96 -2.43
N PHE A 202 32.26 -10.74 -2.58
CA PHE A 202 31.40 -11.55 -3.44
C PHE A 202 31.63 -11.29 -4.92
N PHE A 203 32.03 -10.08 -5.30
CA PHE A 203 32.23 -9.70 -6.72
C PHE A 203 33.50 -10.21 -7.35
N LYS A 204 34.34 -10.94 -6.58
CA LYS A 204 35.40 -11.80 -7.13
C LYS A 204 34.82 -13.00 -7.90
N ASN A 205 33.60 -13.41 -7.59
CA ASN A 205 32.84 -14.42 -8.32
C ASN A 205 32.21 -13.80 -9.57
N LYS A 206 32.63 -14.23 -10.76
CA LYS A 206 32.13 -13.74 -12.06
C LYS A 206 30.65 -13.96 -12.28
N ASN A 207 30.03 -14.83 -11.49
CA ASN A 207 28.56 -15.07 -11.55
C ASN A 207 27.74 -14.06 -10.74
N ILE A 208 28.38 -13.22 -9.93
CA ILE A 208 27.68 -12.21 -9.11
C ILE A 208 27.93 -10.83 -9.71
N LYS A 209 26.85 -10.13 -10.05
CA LYS A 209 26.89 -8.81 -10.68
C LYS A 209 26.19 -7.77 -9.83
N PHE A 210 26.83 -6.64 -9.64
CA PHE A 210 26.19 -5.46 -9.05
C PHE A 210 25.61 -4.59 -10.14
N MET A 211 24.30 -4.35 -10.08
CA MET A 211 23.57 -3.54 -11.07
C MET A 211 23.29 -2.11 -10.58
N GLY A 212 23.55 -1.84 -9.28
CA GLY A 212 23.29 -0.55 -8.69
C GLY A 212 21.81 -0.17 -8.62
N TYR A 213 21.57 1.12 -8.45
CA TYR A 213 20.22 1.67 -8.52
C TYR A 213 19.73 1.70 -9.97
N VAL A 214 18.57 1.15 -10.22
CA VAL A 214 17.92 1.13 -11.54
C VAL A 214 16.61 1.93 -11.50
N ASN A 215 16.32 2.67 -12.56
CA ASN A 215 15.07 3.40 -12.71
C ASN A 215 13.95 2.52 -13.25
N ASP A 216 14.29 1.55 -14.09
CA ASP A 216 13.36 0.60 -14.72
C ASP A 216 13.44 -0.77 -14.04
N VAL A 217 12.77 -0.89 -12.90
CA VAL A 217 12.65 -2.16 -12.17
C VAL A 217 11.85 -3.21 -12.95
N PRO A 218 10.73 -2.87 -13.62
CA PRO A 218 9.98 -3.81 -14.46
C PRO A 218 10.85 -4.53 -15.51
N GLU A 219 11.72 -3.82 -16.22
CA GLU A 219 12.59 -4.45 -17.22
C GLU A 219 13.61 -5.40 -16.56
N LYS A 220 14.14 -5.04 -15.39
CA LYS A 220 15.06 -5.93 -14.65
C LYS A 220 14.36 -7.19 -14.12
N ILE A 221 13.13 -7.07 -13.70
CA ILE A 221 12.30 -8.23 -13.33
C ILE A 221 12.06 -9.13 -14.57
N LYS A 222 11.76 -8.55 -15.70
CA LYS A 222 11.52 -9.28 -16.96
C LYS A 222 12.76 -10.08 -17.42
N GLU A 223 13.96 -9.51 -17.26
CA GLU A 223 15.24 -10.17 -17.57
C GLU A 223 15.55 -11.35 -16.64
N SER A 224 14.93 -11.42 -15.46
CA SER A 224 15.21 -12.41 -14.42
C SER A 224 14.39 -13.68 -14.58
N ASP A 225 14.92 -14.81 -14.11
CA ASP A 225 14.19 -16.08 -13.97
C ASP A 225 13.58 -16.24 -12.58
N ILE A 226 14.27 -15.76 -11.54
CA ILE A 226 13.81 -15.76 -10.14
C ILE A 226 14.04 -14.38 -9.55
N ILE A 227 13.05 -13.92 -8.75
CA ILE A 227 13.16 -12.69 -7.96
C ILE A 227 13.28 -13.03 -6.49
N VAL A 228 14.26 -12.42 -5.81
CA VAL A 228 14.37 -12.46 -4.35
C VAL A 228 14.16 -11.05 -3.81
N GLY A 229 13.18 -10.90 -2.92
CA GLY A 229 12.85 -9.60 -2.34
C GLY A 229 11.63 -9.65 -1.44
N ALA A 230 11.21 -8.50 -0.94
CA ALA A 230 10.07 -8.39 -0.03
C ALA A 230 9.19 -7.18 -0.38
N GLY A 231 8.00 -7.12 0.23
CA GLY A 231 7.06 -6.02 0.02
C GLY A 231 6.75 -5.80 -1.45
N ARG A 232 6.91 -4.57 -1.92
CA ARG A 232 6.57 -4.18 -3.30
C ARG A 232 7.30 -5.00 -4.36
N VAL A 233 8.59 -5.31 -4.15
CA VAL A 233 9.40 -6.08 -5.11
C VAL A 233 8.84 -7.50 -5.30
N ALA A 234 8.43 -8.15 -4.21
CA ALA A 234 7.82 -9.47 -4.31
C ALA A 234 6.52 -9.43 -5.11
N VAL A 235 5.67 -8.43 -4.88
CA VAL A 235 4.42 -8.23 -5.63
C VAL A 235 4.70 -8.00 -7.12
N GLU A 236 5.64 -7.12 -7.45
CA GLU A 236 6.04 -6.80 -8.84
C GLU A 236 6.58 -8.06 -9.57
N GLY A 237 7.37 -8.89 -8.87
CA GLY A 237 7.85 -10.17 -9.40
C GLY A 237 6.70 -11.14 -9.72
N ILE A 238 5.76 -11.32 -8.79
CA ILE A 238 4.59 -12.20 -8.98
C ILE A 238 3.71 -11.69 -10.13
N LEU A 239 3.43 -10.38 -10.17
CA LEU A 239 2.63 -9.77 -11.24
C LEU A 239 3.29 -9.96 -12.62
N SER A 240 4.62 -9.98 -12.68
CA SER A 240 5.37 -10.28 -13.91
C SER A 240 5.41 -11.77 -14.26
N GLY A 241 4.79 -12.64 -13.46
CA GLY A 241 4.80 -14.10 -13.69
C GLY A 241 6.13 -14.76 -13.38
N LYS A 242 6.94 -14.16 -12.49
CA LYS A 242 8.21 -14.74 -12.05
C LYS A 242 8.04 -15.52 -10.75
N PRO A 243 8.75 -16.66 -10.57
CA PRO A 243 8.96 -17.25 -9.26
C PRO A 243 9.56 -16.21 -8.31
N VAL A 244 9.00 -16.10 -7.11
CA VAL A 244 9.46 -15.14 -6.09
C VAL A 244 9.80 -15.88 -4.81
N ILE A 245 11.00 -15.64 -4.30
CA ILE A 245 11.41 -16.06 -2.95
C ILE A 245 11.32 -14.81 -2.07
N ALA A 246 10.34 -14.79 -1.18
CA ALA A 246 10.10 -13.63 -0.33
C ALA A 246 10.91 -13.73 0.97
N ILE A 247 11.81 -12.77 1.16
CA ILE A 247 12.62 -12.66 2.36
C ILE A 247 12.72 -11.17 2.72
N GLY A 248 12.02 -10.80 3.78
CA GLY A 248 12.00 -9.43 4.29
C GLY A 248 13.01 -9.18 5.40
N GLU A 249 12.93 -8.00 6.00
CA GLU A 249 13.79 -7.65 7.14
C GLU A 249 13.35 -8.30 8.46
N ALA A 250 12.15 -8.88 8.50
CA ALA A 250 11.57 -9.42 9.72
C ALA A 250 11.29 -10.94 9.64
N LYS A 251 11.15 -11.51 8.44
CA LYS A 251 10.78 -12.91 8.26
C LYS A 251 11.26 -13.48 6.94
N TYR A 252 11.65 -14.75 6.95
CA TYR A 252 11.84 -15.61 5.78
C TYR A 252 10.50 -16.28 5.45
N ILE A 253 9.89 -15.97 4.33
CA ILE A 253 8.66 -16.65 3.85
C ILE A 253 9.01 -17.82 2.94
N GLY A 254 10.06 -17.69 2.13
CA GLY A 254 10.49 -18.66 1.14
C GLY A 254 9.84 -18.49 -0.22
N LEU A 255 9.81 -19.57 -1.02
CA LEU A 255 9.18 -19.58 -2.34
C LEU A 255 7.67 -19.35 -2.22
N ILE A 256 7.19 -18.31 -2.89
CA ILE A 256 5.77 -17.94 -2.84
C ILE A 256 4.95 -18.83 -3.77
N THR A 257 3.93 -19.41 -3.20
CA THR A 257 2.89 -20.20 -3.87
C THR A 257 1.52 -19.81 -3.34
N ASN A 258 0.45 -20.34 -3.91
CA ASN A 258 -0.89 -20.09 -3.36
C ASN A 258 -1.07 -20.62 -1.93
N ASN A 259 -0.28 -21.61 -1.50
CA ASN A 259 -0.39 -22.22 -0.17
C ASN A 259 0.10 -21.29 0.96
N ASN A 260 1.11 -20.46 0.71
CA ASN A 260 1.67 -19.54 1.70
C ASN A 260 1.39 -18.06 1.38
N LEU A 261 0.58 -17.77 0.37
CA LEU A 261 0.25 -16.40 -0.04
C LEU A 261 -0.40 -15.60 1.09
N SER A 262 -1.28 -16.21 1.87
CA SER A 262 -1.94 -15.55 3.01
C SER A 262 -0.94 -15.05 4.06
N ASP A 263 0.05 -15.88 4.41
CA ASP A 263 1.11 -15.50 5.36
C ASP A 263 2.04 -14.42 4.76
N ALA A 264 2.36 -14.54 3.48
CA ALA A 264 3.13 -13.52 2.76
C ALA A 264 2.41 -12.15 2.75
N LEU A 265 1.12 -12.13 2.46
CA LEU A 265 0.29 -10.93 2.48
C LEU A 265 0.20 -10.31 3.87
N ALA A 266 -0.03 -11.12 4.90
CA ALA A 266 -0.15 -10.67 6.29
C ALA A 266 1.12 -9.97 6.79
N SER A 267 2.29 -10.43 6.37
CA SER A 267 3.60 -9.90 6.75
C SER A 267 4.19 -8.89 5.75
N ASN A 268 3.44 -8.49 4.72
CA ASN A 268 3.97 -7.72 3.60
C ASN A 268 5.21 -8.38 2.99
N PHE A 269 5.09 -9.68 2.69
CA PHE A 269 6.16 -10.52 2.14
C PHE A 269 7.42 -10.57 2.99
N GLY A 270 7.25 -10.65 4.32
CA GLY A 270 8.33 -10.79 5.28
C GLY A 270 8.91 -9.48 5.83
N ASP A 271 8.43 -8.31 5.39
CA ASP A 271 8.91 -7.02 5.91
C ASP A 271 8.36 -6.67 7.30
N ILE A 272 7.22 -7.25 7.71
CA ILE A 272 6.51 -6.91 8.95
C ILE A 272 6.20 -8.16 9.77
N GLU A 273 6.82 -8.29 10.94
CA GLU A 273 6.53 -9.37 11.89
C GLU A 273 6.56 -8.85 13.33
N PHE A 274 5.89 -9.55 14.26
CA PHE A 274 5.76 -9.14 15.66
C PHE A 274 6.78 -9.79 16.57
N SER A 275 7.17 -11.02 16.30
CA SER A 275 8.10 -11.75 17.14
C SER A 275 9.56 -11.41 16.77
N ASN A 276 10.38 -11.20 17.79
CA ASN A 276 11.84 -11.14 17.65
C ASN A 276 12.45 -12.55 17.55
N SER A 277 11.62 -13.58 17.31
CA SER A 277 12.08 -14.95 17.22
C SER A 277 12.81 -15.20 15.88
N GLU A 278 13.65 -16.20 15.86
CA GLU A 278 14.48 -16.69 14.77
C GLU A 278 13.65 -17.10 13.52
N ASN A 279 13.01 -16.12 12.90
CA ASN A 279 12.08 -16.32 11.79
C ASN A 279 12.79 -16.56 10.45
N PHE A 280 14.10 -16.89 10.49
CA PHE A 280 14.90 -17.09 9.28
C PHE A 280 15.42 -18.52 9.17
N ASN A 281 14.72 -19.35 8.40
CA ASN A 281 15.19 -20.69 8.07
C ASN A 281 16.04 -20.67 6.78
N TRP A 282 17.26 -20.18 6.89
CA TRP A 282 18.21 -20.07 5.77
C TRP A 282 18.55 -21.39 5.10
N ASN A 283 18.37 -22.52 5.78
CA ASN A 283 18.65 -23.85 5.25
C ASN A 283 17.74 -24.22 4.07
N LEU A 284 16.56 -23.59 4.00
CA LEU A 284 15.61 -23.82 2.91
C LEU A 284 15.96 -23.09 1.61
N LEU A 285 16.85 -22.08 1.66
CA LEU A 285 17.05 -21.16 0.54
C LEU A 285 17.47 -21.87 -0.76
N LYS A 286 18.38 -22.81 -0.70
CA LYS A 286 18.83 -23.54 -1.90
C LYS A 286 17.71 -24.40 -2.50
N ASN A 287 16.95 -25.07 -1.63
CA ASN A 287 15.78 -25.86 -2.04
C ASN A 287 14.69 -24.97 -2.66
N ASP A 288 14.47 -23.77 -2.09
CA ASP A 288 13.52 -22.80 -2.65
C ASP A 288 13.95 -22.32 -4.04
N VAL A 289 15.24 -22.09 -4.26
CA VAL A 289 15.79 -21.73 -5.58
C VAL A 289 15.58 -22.88 -6.58
N GLU A 290 15.87 -24.12 -6.20
CA GLU A 290 15.66 -25.29 -7.06
C GLU A 290 14.15 -25.47 -7.37
N SER A 291 13.29 -25.38 -6.38
CA SER A 291 11.85 -25.50 -6.51
C SER A 291 11.24 -24.38 -7.36
N ALA A 292 11.82 -23.18 -7.33
CA ALA A 292 11.37 -22.06 -8.17
C ALA A 292 11.44 -22.37 -9.67
N PHE A 293 12.38 -23.19 -10.11
CA PHE A 293 12.49 -23.60 -11.51
C PHE A 293 11.46 -24.67 -11.93
N THR A 294 10.81 -25.31 -10.96
CA THR A 294 9.79 -26.35 -11.21
C THR A 294 8.39 -25.81 -11.30
N LEU A 295 8.15 -24.55 -10.89
CA LEU A 295 6.83 -23.94 -10.96
C LEU A 295 6.32 -23.86 -12.40
N THR A 296 5.13 -24.35 -12.60
CA THR A 296 4.46 -24.34 -13.91
C THR A 296 3.91 -22.95 -14.23
N LYS A 297 3.75 -22.65 -15.53
CA LYS A 297 3.10 -21.42 -15.99
C LYS A 297 1.69 -21.25 -15.39
N LYS A 298 0.96 -22.37 -15.20
CA LYS A 298 -0.39 -22.35 -14.61
C LYS A 298 -0.38 -21.91 -13.14
N GLU A 299 0.58 -22.40 -12.34
CA GLU A 299 0.73 -22.00 -10.94
C GLU A 299 1.12 -20.53 -10.82
N LEU A 300 2.07 -20.08 -11.63
CA LEU A 300 2.48 -18.66 -11.67
C LEU A 300 1.33 -17.73 -12.09
N PHE A 301 0.53 -18.15 -13.05
CA PHE A 301 -0.63 -17.38 -13.51
C PHE A 301 -1.71 -17.31 -12.43
N SER A 302 -2.04 -18.43 -11.78
CA SER A 302 -3.00 -18.47 -10.68
C SER A 302 -2.54 -17.59 -9.49
N LEU A 303 -1.25 -17.64 -9.16
CA LEU A 303 -0.68 -16.79 -8.11
C LEU A 303 -0.79 -15.30 -8.47
N ARG A 304 -0.48 -14.93 -9.72
CA ARG A 304 -0.67 -13.57 -10.24
C ARG A 304 -2.10 -13.09 -10.07
N GLU A 305 -3.10 -13.88 -10.52
CA GLU A 305 -4.52 -13.49 -10.43
C GLU A 305 -4.93 -13.18 -8.97
N ASN A 306 -4.45 -13.98 -8.01
CA ASN A 306 -4.75 -13.75 -6.60
C ASN A 306 -4.06 -12.49 -6.06
N VAL A 307 -2.82 -12.22 -6.45
CA VAL A 307 -2.10 -11.01 -6.04
C VAL A 307 -2.67 -9.76 -6.71
N GLU A 308 -3.10 -9.85 -7.98
CA GLU A 308 -3.70 -8.73 -8.71
C GLU A 308 -4.99 -8.24 -8.03
N LYS A 309 -5.86 -9.15 -7.55
CA LYS A 309 -7.07 -8.79 -6.78
C LYS A 309 -6.77 -7.99 -5.51
N GLU A 310 -5.60 -8.20 -4.92
CA GLU A 310 -5.17 -7.55 -3.67
C GLU A 310 -4.46 -6.20 -3.90
N PHE A 311 -3.79 -6.00 -5.05
CA PHE A 311 -2.89 -4.87 -5.26
C PHE A 311 -3.25 -3.98 -6.46
N ASP A 312 -4.19 -4.39 -7.34
CA ASP A 312 -4.52 -3.59 -8.51
C ASP A 312 -4.98 -2.18 -8.15
N LEU A 313 -4.41 -1.20 -8.85
CA LEU A 313 -4.63 0.22 -8.61
C LEU A 313 -6.11 0.60 -8.69
N ASN A 314 -6.85 0.06 -9.68
CA ASN A 314 -8.26 0.40 -9.84
C ASN A 314 -9.09 -0.18 -8.71
N ILE A 315 -8.86 -1.46 -8.34
CA ILE A 315 -9.57 -2.15 -7.25
C ILE A 315 -9.33 -1.43 -5.91
N ILE A 316 -8.08 -1.06 -5.63
CA ILE A 316 -7.74 -0.35 -4.39
C ILE A 316 -8.33 1.06 -4.39
N THR A 317 -8.29 1.76 -5.52
CA THR A 317 -8.85 3.11 -5.62
C THR A 317 -10.37 3.09 -5.43
N ASP A 318 -11.09 2.12 -6.00
CA ASP A 318 -12.53 1.93 -5.77
C ASP A 318 -12.87 1.76 -4.27
N LYS A 319 -12.08 0.94 -3.57
CA LYS A 319 -12.24 0.75 -2.12
C LYS A 319 -11.97 2.04 -1.35
N ILE A 320 -10.96 2.80 -1.73
CA ILE A 320 -10.59 4.07 -1.10
C ILE A 320 -11.66 5.14 -1.35
N GLU A 321 -12.19 5.27 -2.56
CA GLU A 321 -13.26 6.24 -2.87
C GLU A 321 -14.54 5.93 -2.09
N LYS A 322 -14.91 4.65 -1.94
CA LYS A 322 -16.03 4.25 -1.08
C LYS A 322 -15.81 4.64 0.39
N ILE A 323 -14.59 4.50 0.89
CA ILE A 323 -14.23 4.94 2.25
C ILE A 323 -14.31 6.46 2.35
N TYR A 324 -13.82 7.20 1.37
CA TYR A 324 -13.87 8.66 1.33
C TYR A 324 -15.31 9.15 1.35
N ALA A 325 -16.16 8.65 0.47
CA ALA A 325 -17.57 9.01 0.39
C ALA A 325 -18.30 8.74 1.72
N ARG A 326 -18.10 7.55 2.30
CA ARG A 326 -18.69 7.19 3.59
C ARG A 326 -18.27 8.14 4.71
N LEU A 327 -17.00 8.44 4.86
CA LEU A 327 -16.51 9.30 5.94
C LEU A 327 -16.94 10.76 5.75
N TYR A 328 -16.98 11.22 4.50
CA TYR A 328 -17.44 12.55 4.16
C TYR A 328 -18.91 12.75 4.59
N VAL A 329 -19.79 11.80 4.27
CA VAL A 329 -21.19 11.81 4.68
C VAL A 329 -21.31 11.77 6.20
N LEU A 330 -20.61 10.85 6.87
CA LEU A 330 -20.67 10.72 8.33
C LEU A 330 -20.19 11.97 9.08
N LYS A 331 -19.22 12.70 8.53
CA LYS A 331 -18.61 13.87 9.20
C LYS A 331 -19.46 15.12 9.04
N ARG A 332 -20.18 15.27 7.94
CA ARG A 332 -20.97 16.47 7.65
C ARG A 332 -22.25 16.60 8.50
N LYS A 333 -22.59 15.62 9.34
CA LYS A 333 -23.84 15.63 10.11
C LYS A 333 -25.04 16.09 9.24
N TYR A 334 -25.12 15.60 8.02
CA TYR A 334 -26.38 15.77 7.30
C TYR A 334 -27.40 14.94 8.09
N ASP A 335 -28.40 15.64 8.62
CA ASP A 335 -29.66 14.99 8.88
C ASP A 335 -30.07 14.39 7.53
N ILE A 336 -29.87 13.09 7.35
CA ILE A 336 -30.43 12.41 6.19
C ILE A 336 -31.93 12.52 6.40
N PRO A 337 -32.63 13.31 5.59
CA PRO A 337 -34.06 13.44 5.75
C PRO A 337 -34.65 12.05 5.51
N VAL A 338 -35.09 11.40 6.58
CA VAL A 338 -35.85 10.15 6.46
C VAL A 338 -37.30 10.55 6.20
N ILE A 339 -37.72 10.44 4.95
CA ILE A 339 -39.11 10.68 4.57
C ILE A 339 -39.84 9.34 4.64
N MET A 340 -40.82 9.23 5.48
CA MET A 340 -41.63 8.04 5.61
C MET A 340 -42.96 8.23 4.85
N TYR A 341 -43.25 7.30 3.95
CA TYR A 341 -44.51 7.19 3.26
C TYR A 341 -45.25 5.93 3.75
N HIS A 342 -46.51 6.07 4.15
CA HIS A 342 -47.31 4.91 4.52
C HIS A 342 -47.74 4.12 3.28
N ARG A 343 -48.13 4.82 2.20
CA ARG A 343 -48.61 4.21 0.95
C ARG A 343 -48.37 5.15 -0.23
N VAL A 344 -47.87 4.60 -1.33
CA VAL A 344 -47.83 5.29 -2.62
C VAL A 344 -48.91 4.67 -3.51
N VAL A 345 -49.79 5.51 -4.06
CA VAL A 345 -50.93 5.14 -4.90
C VAL A 345 -50.77 5.77 -6.28
N ASN A 346 -51.44 5.23 -7.32
CA ASN A 346 -51.34 5.81 -8.66
C ASN A 346 -52.13 7.14 -8.73
N ASP A 347 -53.30 7.19 -8.12
CA ASP A 347 -54.11 8.37 -8.02
C ASP A 347 -54.83 8.47 -6.68
N GLU A 348 -55.53 9.58 -6.42
CA GLU A 348 -56.21 9.83 -5.14
C GLU A 348 -57.41 8.90 -4.89
N SER A 349 -57.98 8.27 -5.93
CA SER A 349 -59.10 7.35 -5.80
C SER A 349 -58.73 6.04 -5.15
N GLU A 350 -57.43 5.63 -5.30
CA GLU A 350 -56.87 4.45 -4.63
C GLU A 350 -56.45 4.74 -3.17
N GLY A 351 -56.52 5.99 -2.75
CA GLY A 351 -56.13 6.42 -1.43
C GLY A 351 -57.03 5.84 -0.33
N GLY A 352 -56.92 6.33 0.83
CA GLY A 352 -57.70 6.00 2.01
C GLY A 352 -57.89 7.24 2.85
N VAL A 353 -57.49 7.17 4.11
CA VAL A 353 -57.54 8.34 5.00
C VAL A 353 -56.53 9.40 4.50
N PRO A 354 -56.98 10.66 4.28
CA PRO A 354 -56.10 11.74 3.89
C PRO A 354 -54.89 11.85 4.85
N GLY A 355 -53.70 12.02 4.27
CA GLY A 355 -52.43 12.08 5.03
C GLY A 355 -51.75 10.74 5.26
N THR A 356 -52.37 9.59 4.89
CA THR A 356 -51.72 8.26 4.98
C THR A 356 -51.19 7.75 3.64
N TYR A 357 -51.38 8.50 2.58
CA TYR A 357 -50.93 8.15 1.24
C TYR A 357 -50.38 9.34 0.47
N ILE A 358 -49.65 9.09 -0.58
CA ILE A 358 -49.15 10.05 -1.57
C ILE A 358 -49.30 9.46 -2.96
N THR A 359 -49.61 10.29 -3.94
CA THR A 359 -49.67 9.81 -5.33
C THR A 359 -48.26 9.55 -5.90
N ALA A 360 -48.17 8.62 -6.82
CA ALA A 360 -46.91 8.29 -7.50
C ALA A 360 -46.27 9.51 -8.16
N LYS A 361 -47.04 10.41 -8.74
CA LYS A 361 -46.58 11.68 -9.29
C LYS A 361 -45.87 12.54 -8.23
N LYS A 362 -46.53 12.73 -7.08
CA LYS A 362 -45.99 13.54 -5.98
C LYS A 362 -44.79 12.89 -5.29
N PHE A 363 -44.76 11.56 -5.25
CA PHE A 363 -43.60 10.80 -4.81
C PHE A 363 -42.41 11.03 -5.73
N ASP A 364 -42.58 11.00 -7.07
CA ASP A 364 -41.51 11.27 -8.04
C ASP A 364 -41.01 12.73 -7.93
N GLU A 365 -41.88 13.70 -7.71
CA GLU A 365 -41.50 15.10 -7.44
C GLU A 365 -40.62 15.19 -6.18
N HIS A 366 -40.97 14.51 -5.09
CA HIS A 366 -40.16 14.48 -3.87
C HIS A 366 -38.80 13.81 -4.11
N MET A 367 -38.75 12.70 -4.87
CA MET A 367 -37.49 12.01 -5.19
C MET A 367 -36.56 12.87 -6.05
N ARG A 368 -37.10 13.66 -6.98
CA ARG A 368 -36.33 14.62 -7.80
C ARG A 368 -35.74 15.76 -6.96
N TYR A 369 -36.48 16.21 -5.94
CA TYR A 369 -36.02 17.26 -5.03
C TYR A 369 -34.88 16.78 -4.13
N LEU A 370 -34.84 15.47 -3.79
CA LEU A 370 -33.81 14.87 -2.94
C LEU A 370 -32.54 14.51 -3.70
N LYS A 371 -32.58 14.51 -5.03
CA LYS A 371 -31.43 14.20 -5.90
C LYS A 371 -30.53 15.43 -6.08
#